data_26ae933cb3617bd93240d5ec78fde61c
#
_entry.id   26ae933cb3617bd93240d5ec78fde61c
#
_cell.length_a   1.000
_cell.length_b   1.000
_cell.length_c   1.000
_cell.angle_alpha   90.00
_cell.angle_beta   90.00
_cell.angle_gamma   90.00
#
_symmetry.space_group_name_H-M   'P 1'
#
loop_
_entity.id
_entity.type
_entity.pdbx_description
1 polymer ?
#
loop_
_entity_poly.entity_id
_entity_poly.type
_entity_poly.pdbx_seq_one_letter_code
_entity_poly.pdbx_strand_id
1 'polypeptide(L)'
;MTATIAFGMGIDKPNVRFVAHLDLPKSIEGYYQETGRAGRDGASANAWMAYGLQDVVQQRRMIAESEAGDDFKRVQYAKLDAMIGLCETITCRRVQLLHYFDQNSEPCGNCDTCLNPPKAMDGTEHVQKLLSTVYRVKQRFATGHIIDVLRGIDTERVQQFHHAELSTFGIGADVSEAEWRAVIRQTIAQKLLTVDFDSVRSLQLTVLARPVLKGEQKVKLRIY
;
A
#
# COMPACT_ATOMS: atom_id res chain seq x y z
N MET A 1 -25.34 -9.57 5.93
CA MET A 1 -25.54 -8.18 6.42
C MET A 1 -24.44 -7.35 5.79
N THR A 2 -24.77 -6.27 5.15
CA THR A 2 -23.83 -5.29 4.60
C THR A 2 -23.97 -4.02 5.43
N ALA A 3 -22.86 -3.40 5.81
CA ALA A 3 -22.85 -2.18 6.61
C ALA A 3 -21.70 -1.27 6.19
N THR A 4 -21.88 0.02 6.44
CA THR A 4 -20.84 1.04 6.35
C THR A 4 -20.15 1.20 7.72
N ILE A 5 -19.53 2.33 7.98
CA ILE A 5 -18.75 2.64 9.20
C ILE A 5 -19.52 2.36 10.52
N ALA A 6 -20.86 2.38 10.49
CA ALA A 6 -21.71 2.10 11.66
C ALA A 6 -21.74 0.62 12.11
N PHE A 7 -21.11 -0.30 11.37
CA PHE A 7 -20.96 -1.70 11.77
C PHE A 7 -20.15 -1.88 13.07
N GLY A 8 -19.49 -0.82 13.51
CA GLY A 8 -18.67 -0.78 14.72
C GLY A 8 -19.41 -0.85 16.05
N MET A 9 -20.71 -0.58 16.13
CA MET A 9 -21.43 -0.51 17.40
C MET A 9 -22.59 -1.51 17.49
N GLY A 10 -22.58 -2.37 18.53
CA GLY A 10 -23.77 -3.11 18.95
C GLY A 10 -24.09 -4.43 18.27
N ILE A 11 -23.23 -4.97 17.39
CA ILE A 11 -23.46 -6.31 16.85
C ILE A 11 -22.75 -7.34 17.73
N ASP A 12 -23.54 -8.00 18.55
CA ASP A 12 -23.11 -9.14 19.38
C ASP A 12 -23.76 -10.44 18.85
N LYS A 13 -23.36 -10.80 17.62
CA LYS A 13 -23.81 -12.05 17.00
C LYS A 13 -22.65 -13.05 17.04
N PRO A 14 -22.73 -14.11 17.88
CA PRO A 14 -21.58 -15.00 18.10
C PRO A 14 -21.22 -15.81 16.86
N ASN A 15 -22.18 -16.15 16.00
CA ASN A 15 -22.02 -17.05 14.86
C ASN A 15 -21.69 -16.33 13.54
N VAL A 16 -21.00 -15.19 13.56
CA VAL A 16 -20.48 -14.56 12.35
C VAL A 16 -19.35 -15.42 11.79
N ARG A 17 -19.45 -15.85 10.53
CA ARG A 17 -18.49 -16.76 9.88
C ARG A 17 -17.47 -16.07 8.98
N PHE A 18 -17.75 -14.85 8.56
CA PHE A 18 -16.77 -14.07 7.81
C PHE A 18 -17.00 -12.56 7.99
N VAL A 19 -15.92 -11.81 7.84
CA VAL A 19 -15.92 -10.37 7.67
C VAL A 19 -15.18 -10.05 6.38
N ALA A 20 -15.84 -9.32 5.48
CA ALA A 20 -15.25 -8.90 4.21
C ALA A 20 -15.20 -7.37 4.13
N HIS A 21 -14.01 -6.83 3.91
CA HIS A 21 -13.79 -5.41 3.65
C HIS A 21 -13.67 -5.22 2.13
N LEU A 22 -14.54 -4.40 1.55
CA LEU A 22 -14.50 -4.04 0.13
C LEU A 22 -13.60 -2.84 -0.16
N ASP A 23 -13.26 -2.10 0.88
CA ASP A 23 -12.35 -0.95 0.86
C ASP A 23 -11.28 -1.10 1.94
N LEU A 24 -10.16 -0.38 1.79
CA LEU A 24 -9.09 -0.38 2.77
C LEU A 24 -9.55 0.28 4.09
N PRO A 25 -9.51 -0.43 5.23
CA PRO A 25 -9.74 0.17 6.55
C PRO A 25 -8.74 1.30 6.84
N LYS A 26 -9.19 2.30 7.60
CA LYS A 26 -8.37 3.47 7.93
C LYS A 26 -7.16 3.15 8.81
N SER A 27 -7.25 2.07 9.60
CA SER A 27 -6.21 1.68 10.54
C SER A 27 -6.29 0.21 10.91
N ILE A 28 -5.20 -0.32 11.46
CA ILE A 28 -5.14 -1.69 11.99
C ILE A 28 -6.11 -1.89 13.16
N GLU A 29 -6.29 -0.88 14.01
CA GLU A 29 -7.23 -0.94 15.14
C GLU A 29 -8.67 -1.14 14.67
N GLY A 30 -9.10 -0.37 13.67
CA GLY A 30 -10.42 -0.54 13.05
C GLY A 30 -10.59 -1.93 12.43
N TYR A 31 -9.62 -2.34 11.62
CA TYR A 31 -9.59 -3.67 11.02
C TYR A 31 -9.68 -4.78 12.08
N TYR A 32 -8.89 -4.69 13.16
CA TYR A 32 -8.88 -5.67 14.24
C TYR A 32 -10.22 -5.75 14.97
N GLN A 33 -10.83 -4.60 15.28
CA GLN A 33 -12.14 -4.54 15.93
C GLN A 33 -13.24 -5.14 15.05
N GLU A 34 -13.20 -4.88 13.75
CA GLU A 34 -14.21 -5.37 12.79
C GLU A 34 -14.06 -6.87 12.52
N THR A 35 -12.85 -7.35 12.30
CA THR A 35 -12.58 -8.78 12.12
C THR A 35 -12.77 -9.59 13.39
N GLY A 36 -12.52 -9.01 14.57
CA GLY A 36 -12.77 -9.62 15.89
C GLY A 36 -14.24 -9.89 16.21
N ARG A 37 -15.16 -9.50 15.32
CA ARG A 37 -16.60 -9.86 15.44
C ARG A 37 -16.91 -11.23 14.90
N ALA A 38 -16.05 -11.83 14.08
CA ALA A 38 -16.22 -13.16 13.55
C ALA A 38 -15.69 -14.23 14.53
N GLY A 39 -16.40 -15.35 14.63
CA GLY A 39 -16.00 -16.52 15.41
C GLY A 39 -16.02 -16.33 16.93
N ARG A 40 -16.88 -15.46 17.47
CA ARG A 40 -17.00 -15.23 18.93
C ARG A 40 -17.49 -16.47 19.72
N ASP A 41 -18.09 -17.41 19.03
CA ASP A 41 -18.49 -18.70 19.58
C ASP A 41 -17.35 -19.75 19.56
N GLY A 42 -16.14 -19.35 19.18
CA GLY A 42 -14.97 -20.23 19.06
C GLY A 42 -14.91 -21.04 17.76
N ALA A 43 -15.93 -20.98 16.91
CA ALA A 43 -15.90 -21.67 15.62
C ALA A 43 -15.08 -20.90 14.59
N SER A 44 -14.57 -21.62 13.58
CA SER A 44 -13.76 -21.06 12.49
C SER A 44 -14.49 -19.94 11.75
N ALA A 45 -13.76 -18.86 11.46
CA ALA A 45 -14.26 -17.71 10.72
C ALA A 45 -13.15 -17.13 9.83
N ASN A 46 -13.56 -16.45 8.75
CA ASN A 46 -12.65 -15.87 7.79
C ASN A 46 -12.72 -14.34 7.79
N ALA A 47 -11.56 -13.70 7.67
CA ALA A 47 -11.44 -12.27 7.37
C ALA A 47 -10.88 -12.13 5.95
N TRP A 48 -11.56 -11.33 5.13
CA TRP A 48 -11.16 -11.07 3.76
C TRP A 48 -11.16 -9.56 3.47
N MET A 49 -10.27 -9.11 2.60
CA MET A 49 -10.21 -7.70 2.24
C MET A 49 -9.75 -7.57 0.78
N ALA A 50 -10.48 -6.73 0.03
CA ALA A 50 -10.02 -6.17 -1.23
C ALA A 50 -9.41 -4.80 -1.00
N TYR A 51 -8.31 -4.48 -1.67
CA TYR A 51 -7.78 -3.12 -1.72
C TYR A 51 -6.92 -2.91 -2.95
N GLY A 52 -6.75 -1.66 -3.33
CA GLY A 52 -5.90 -1.25 -4.43
C GLY A 52 -5.19 0.07 -4.16
N LEU A 53 -4.35 0.50 -5.10
CA LEU A 53 -3.66 1.79 -5.01
C LEU A 53 -4.64 2.98 -4.93
N GLN A 54 -5.82 2.84 -5.55
CA GLN A 54 -6.88 3.84 -5.52
C GLN A 54 -7.34 4.10 -4.08
N ASP A 55 -7.51 3.04 -3.28
CA ASP A 55 -7.95 3.15 -1.88
C ASP A 55 -6.91 3.87 -1.04
N VAL A 56 -5.62 3.56 -1.25
CA VAL A 56 -4.50 4.25 -0.59
C VAL A 56 -4.54 5.74 -0.90
N VAL A 57 -4.69 6.10 -2.17
CA VAL A 57 -4.79 7.51 -2.61
C VAL A 57 -5.98 8.20 -1.98
N GLN A 58 -7.15 7.54 -1.96
CA GLN A 58 -8.37 8.11 -1.39
C GLN A 58 -8.25 8.31 0.12
N GLN A 59 -7.75 7.33 0.87
CA GLN A 59 -7.56 7.46 2.32
C GLN A 59 -6.58 8.58 2.66
N ARG A 60 -5.46 8.68 1.96
CA ARG A 60 -4.51 9.78 2.17
C ARG A 60 -5.14 11.14 1.87
N ARG A 61 -5.94 11.24 0.81
CA ARG A 61 -6.68 12.46 0.48
C ARG A 61 -7.62 12.88 1.62
N MET A 62 -8.41 11.94 2.15
CA MET A 62 -9.33 12.22 3.26
C MET A 62 -8.59 12.74 4.50
N ILE A 63 -7.37 12.24 4.76
CA ILE A 63 -6.55 12.74 5.86
C ILE A 63 -6.06 14.18 5.55
N ALA A 64 -5.56 14.44 4.34
CA ALA A 64 -5.05 15.75 3.93
C ALA A 64 -6.14 16.83 3.99
N GLU A 65 -7.33 16.54 3.45
CA GLU A 65 -8.49 17.46 3.39
C GLU A 65 -9.22 17.62 4.74
N SER A 66 -8.85 16.86 5.79
CA SER A 66 -9.45 17.03 7.11
C SER A 66 -9.07 18.38 7.73
N GLU A 67 -9.96 18.99 8.51
CA GLU A 67 -9.69 20.23 9.25
C GLU A 67 -8.80 20.01 10.50
N ALA A 68 -8.35 18.77 10.74
CA ALA A 68 -7.53 18.42 11.88
C ALA A 68 -6.11 19.01 11.78
N GLY A 69 -5.51 19.30 12.91
CA GLY A 69 -4.13 19.81 13.00
C GLY A 69 -3.08 18.80 12.53
N ASP A 70 -1.89 19.31 12.21
CA ASP A 70 -0.79 18.53 11.60
C ASP A 70 -0.37 17.30 12.42
N ASP A 71 -0.35 17.41 13.75
CA ASP A 71 -0.01 16.27 14.61
C ASP A 71 -1.03 15.13 14.49
N PHE A 72 -2.31 15.45 14.40
CA PHE A 72 -3.34 14.44 14.17
C PHE A 72 -3.20 13.81 12.78
N LYS A 73 -3.00 14.61 11.74
CA LYS A 73 -2.77 14.11 10.37
C LYS A 73 -1.56 13.18 10.32
N ARG A 74 -0.47 13.53 10.99
CA ARG A 74 0.73 12.69 11.08
C ARG A 74 0.43 11.32 11.69
N VAL A 75 -0.35 11.29 12.76
CA VAL A 75 -0.79 10.02 13.40
C VAL A 75 -1.66 9.20 12.45
N GLN A 76 -2.61 9.84 11.74
CA GLN A 76 -3.47 9.14 10.77
C GLN A 76 -2.68 8.56 9.60
N TYR A 77 -1.69 9.29 9.07
CA TYR A 77 -0.79 8.76 8.05
C TYR A 77 0.01 7.54 8.55
N ALA A 78 0.54 7.61 9.77
CA ALA A 78 1.27 6.48 10.35
C ALA A 78 0.39 5.23 10.53
N LYS A 79 -0.87 5.40 10.94
CA LYS A 79 -1.85 4.31 11.06
C LYS A 79 -2.20 3.71 9.68
N LEU A 80 -2.41 4.54 8.69
CA LEU A 80 -2.66 4.09 7.31
C LEU A 80 -1.45 3.35 6.74
N ASP A 81 -0.24 3.85 6.95
CA ASP A 81 0.99 3.19 6.50
C ASP A 81 1.17 1.81 7.16
N ALA A 82 0.84 1.68 8.44
CA ALA A 82 0.84 0.39 9.13
C ALA A 82 -0.19 -0.57 8.51
N MET A 83 -1.39 -0.08 8.17
CA MET A 83 -2.43 -0.88 7.51
C MET A 83 -1.99 -1.36 6.12
N ILE A 84 -1.37 -0.48 5.32
CA ILE A 84 -0.81 -0.85 4.02
C ILE A 84 0.31 -1.88 4.20
N GLY A 85 1.16 -1.72 5.22
CA GLY A 85 2.20 -2.69 5.57
C GLY A 85 1.63 -4.07 5.88
N LEU A 86 0.49 -4.15 6.60
CA LEU A 86 -0.22 -5.40 6.85
C LEU A 86 -0.74 -6.04 5.55
N CYS A 87 -1.22 -5.24 4.60
CA CYS A 87 -1.73 -5.72 3.32
C CYS A 87 -0.61 -6.26 2.42
N GLU A 88 0.55 -5.62 2.41
CA GLU A 88 1.67 -5.97 1.53
C GLU A 88 2.68 -6.95 2.18
N THR A 89 2.47 -7.35 3.43
CA THR A 89 3.42 -8.25 4.10
C THR A 89 3.60 -9.57 3.35
N ILE A 90 4.84 -10.05 3.31
CA ILE A 90 5.20 -11.38 2.80
C ILE A 90 5.33 -12.42 3.92
N THR A 91 5.20 -12.00 5.17
CA THR A 91 5.25 -12.84 6.37
C THR A 91 3.85 -13.06 6.95
N CYS A 92 3.75 -13.79 8.04
CA CYS A 92 2.46 -14.05 8.69
C CYS A 92 1.72 -12.75 9.07
N ARG A 93 0.49 -12.60 8.56
CA ARG A 93 -0.33 -11.41 8.85
C ARG A 93 -0.68 -11.27 10.31
N ARG A 94 -0.90 -12.38 11.04
CA ARG A 94 -1.19 -12.33 12.47
C ARG A 94 0.01 -11.84 13.27
N VAL A 95 1.22 -12.30 12.93
CA VAL A 95 2.45 -11.76 13.54
C VAL A 95 2.55 -10.27 13.33
N GLN A 96 2.36 -9.80 12.09
CA GLN A 96 2.42 -8.38 11.76
C GLN A 96 1.36 -7.55 12.52
N LEU A 97 0.14 -8.08 12.62
CA LEU A 97 -0.97 -7.43 13.32
C LEU A 97 -0.72 -7.37 14.84
N LEU A 98 -0.28 -8.46 15.45
CA LEU A 98 -0.01 -8.51 16.90
C LEU A 98 1.23 -7.67 17.27
N HIS A 99 2.24 -7.65 16.40
CA HIS A 99 3.41 -6.79 16.60
C HIS A 99 3.05 -5.30 16.61
N TYR A 100 2.03 -4.89 15.84
CA TYR A 100 1.51 -3.52 15.89
C TYR A 100 0.98 -3.15 17.29
N PHE A 101 0.51 -4.12 18.07
CA PHE A 101 0.06 -3.97 19.47
C PHE A 101 1.13 -4.38 20.49
N ASP A 102 2.41 -4.35 20.10
CA ASP A 102 3.56 -4.73 20.95
C ASP A 102 3.48 -6.17 21.49
N GLN A 103 2.80 -7.08 20.77
CA GLN A 103 2.70 -8.48 21.12
C GLN A 103 3.54 -9.33 20.16
N ASN A 104 4.42 -10.15 20.74
CA ASN A 104 5.17 -11.15 19.99
C ASN A 104 4.33 -12.42 19.81
N SER A 105 4.41 -13.02 18.63
CA SER A 105 3.73 -14.28 18.34
C SER A 105 4.48 -15.08 17.28
N GLU A 106 4.25 -16.38 17.25
CA GLU A 106 4.71 -17.25 16.19
C GLU A 106 3.76 -17.20 14.99
N PRO A 107 4.22 -17.62 13.79
CA PRO A 107 3.37 -17.73 12.62
C PRO A 107 2.11 -18.56 12.88
N CYS A 108 0.96 -18.04 12.48
CA CYS A 108 -0.35 -18.61 12.84
C CYS A 108 -0.72 -19.90 12.08
N GLY A 109 -0.05 -20.23 10.99
CA GLY A 109 -0.32 -21.40 10.17
C GLY A 109 -1.64 -21.37 9.39
N ASN A 110 -2.48 -20.35 9.51
CA ASN A 110 -3.82 -20.31 8.93
C ASN A 110 -4.20 -19.02 8.16
N CYS A 111 -3.33 -18.01 8.10
CA CYS A 111 -3.55 -16.88 7.21
C CYS A 111 -3.08 -17.21 5.77
N ASP A 112 -3.50 -16.40 4.82
CA ASP A 112 -3.17 -16.60 3.41
C ASP A 112 -1.65 -16.69 3.16
N THR A 113 -0.85 -15.85 3.83
CA THR A 113 0.62 -15.87 3.71
C THR A 113 1.28 -17.07 4.39
N CYS A 114 0.63 -17.72 5.35
CA CYS A 114 1.10 -18.97 5.93
C CYS A 114 0.72 -20.19 5.08
N LEU A 115 -0.53 -20.22 4.58
CA LEU A 115 -1.05 -21.33 3.77
C LEU A 115 -0.47 -21.33 2.35
N ASN A 116 -0.32 -20.16 1.76
CA ASN A 116 0.24 -19.93 0.43
C ASN A 116 1.28 -18.81 0.51
N PRO A 117 2.48 -19.10 0.99
CA PRO A 117 3.53 -18.10 1.11
C PRO A 117 3.75 -17.37 -0.21
N PRO A 118 3.64 -16.04 -0.24
CA PRO A 118 3.81 -15.29 -1.47
C PRO A 118 5.24 -15.46 -1.99
N LYS A 119 5.35 -15.69 -3.29
CA LYS A 119 6.65 -15.67 -3.94
C LYS A 119 7.20 -14.25 -3.86
N ALA A 120 8.41 -14.12 -3.34
CA ALA A 120 9.13 -12.85 -3.30
C ALA A 120 10.26 -12.91 -4.34
N MET A 121 10.46 -11.79 -5.03
CA MET A 121 11.58 -11.61 -5.96
C MET A 121 12.48 -10.48 -5.47
N ASP A 122 13.73 -10.46 -5.94
CA ASP A 122 14.55 -9.26 -5.85
C ASP A 122 13.99 -8.21 -6.82
N GLY A 123 13.27 -7.26 -6.27
CA GLY A 123 12.64 -6.17 -7.01
C GLY A 123 13.47 -4.89 -7.05
N THR A 124 14.74 -4.96 -6.62
CA THR A 124 15.61 -3.78 -6.48
C THR A 124 15.67 -2.97 -7.77
N GLU A 125 15.85 -3.62 -8.92
CA GLU A 125 15.94 -2.94 -10.21
C GLU A 125 14.62 -2.25 -10.57
N HIS A 126 13.47 -2.91 -10.37
CA HIS A 126 12.16 -2.30 -10.63
C HIS A 126 11.93 -1.07 -9.75
N VAL A 127 12.30 -1.17 -8.47
CA VAL A 127 12.18 -0.05 -7.53
C VAL A 127 13.14 1.08 -7.90
N GLN A 128 14.37 0.79 -8.30
CA GLN A 128 15.32 1.79 -8.77
C GLN A 128 14.83 2.51 -10.03
N LYS A 129 14.27 1.79 -11.02
CA LYS A 129 13.65 2.37 -12.21
C LYS A 129 12.51 3.33 -11.82
N LEU A 130 11.63 2.89 -10.92
CA LEU A 130 10.52 3.69 -10.41
C LEU A 130 11.01 4.95 -9.69
N LEU A 131 11.88 4.80 -8.69
CA LEU A 131 12.41 5.92 -7.90
C LEU A 131 13.16 6.93 -8.78
N SER A 132 13.96 6.44 -9.74
CA SER A 132 14.68 7.29 -10.69
C SER A 132 13.72 8.08 -11.58
N THR A 133 12.64 7.47 -12.05
CA THR A 133 11.62 8.15 -12.86
C THR A 133 10.91 9.22 -12.03
N VAL A 134 10.47 8.90 -10.80
CA VAL A 134 9.84 9.87 -9.89
C VAL A 134 10.77 11.06 -9.64
N TYR A 135 12.07 10.81 -9.42
CA TYR A 135 13.06 11.88 -9.24
C TYR A 135 13.21 12.76 -10.47
N ARG A 136 13.34 12.16 -11.67
CA ARG A 136 13.58 12.89 -12.93
C ARG A 136 12.39 13.74 -13.37
N VAL A 137 11.17 13.31 -13.11
CA VAL A 137 9.97 14.14 -13.31
C VAL A 137 9.74 15.13 -12.17
N LYS A 138 10.78 15.38 -11.33
CA LYS A 138 10.80 16.38 -10.25
C LYS A 138 9.73 16.14 -9.17
N GLN A 139 9.29 14.88 -8.99
CA GLN A 139 8.33 14.49 -7.96
C GLN A 139 6.99 15.25 -8.02
N ARG A 140 6.53 15.59 -9.23
CA ARG A 140 5.34 16.44 -9.44
C ARG A 140 4.19 15.72 -10.13
N PHE A 141 4.30 14.42 -10.34
CA PHE A 141 3.34 13.68 -11.17
C PHE A 141 2.72 12.52 -10.40
N ALA A 142 1.44 12.28 -10.72
CA ALA A 142 0.69 11.16 -10.17
C ALA A 142 1.11 9.82 -10.80
N THR A 143 0.70 8.74 -10.17
CA THR A 143 1.04 7.35 -10.53
C THR A 143 0.87 7.03 -12.01
N GLY A 144 -0.26 7.44 -12.64
CA GLY A 144 -0.51 7.13 -14.05
C GLY A 144 0.58 7.69 -14.96
N HIS A 145 0.93 8.96 -14.80
CA HIS A 145 1.98 9.60 -15.58
C HIS A 145 3.37 8.96 -15.37
N ILE A 146 3.69 8.56 -14.14
CA ILE A 146 4.94 7.83 -13.85
C ILE A 146 4.98 6.50 -14.61
N ILE A 147 3.85 5.79 -14.65
CA ILE A 147 3.74 4.51 -15.37
C ILE A 147 3.85 4.74 -16.88
N ASP A 148 3.23 5.81 -17.43
CA ASP A 148 3.35 6.15 -18.84
C ASP A 148 4.81 6.38 -19.25
N VAL A 149 5.56 7.16 -18.44
CA VAL A 149 7.00 7.40 -18.67
C VAL A 149 7.80 6.10 -18.56
N LEU A 150 7.58 5.28 -17.53
CA LEU A 150 8.27 3.99 -17.35
C LEU A 150 8.03 3.05 -18.53
N ARG A 151 6.82 3.01 -19.04
CA ARG A 151 6.43 2.12 -20.14
C ARG A 151 6.73 2.68 -21.52
N GLY A 152 7.18 3.94 -21.61
CA GLY A 152 7.45 4.59 -22.88
C GLY A 152 6.17 4.92 -23.67
N ILE A 153 5.08 5.23 -22.97
CA ILE A 153 3.81 5.64 -23.61
C ILE A 153 3.86 7.14 -23.84
N ASP A 154 3.87 7.52 -25.11
CA ASP A 154 3.97 8.91 -25.53
C ASP A 154 2.58 9.58 -25.53
N THR A 155 2.13 9.99 -24.34
CA THR A 155 0.88 10.73 -24.16
C THR A 155 1.08 12.23 -24.40
N GLU A 156 0.00 12.98 -24.67
CA GLU A 156 0.04 14.44 -24.78
C GLU A 156 0.73 15.08 -23.56
N ARG A 157 0.49 14.53 -22.36
CA ARG A 157 1.11 15.02 -21.13
C ARG A 157 2.60 14.72 -21.06
N VAL A 158 3.05 13.58 -21.55
CA VAL A 158 4.47 13.22 -21.66
C VAL A 158 5.17 14.18 -22.64
N GLN A 159 4.55 14.49 -23.78
CA GLN A 159 5.06 15.46 -24.77
C GLN A 159 5.12 16.88 -24.18
N GLN A 160 4.05 17.34 -23.54
CA GLN A 160 3.96 18.68 -22.94
C GLN A 160 5.10 18.97 -21.96
N PHE A 161 5.54 17.97 -21.21
CA PHE A 161 6.62 18.11 -20.23
C PHE A 161 7.98 17.61 -20.72
N HIS A 162 8.10 17.23 -22.01
CA HIS A 162 9.31 16.69 -22.63
C HIS A 162 9.86 15.45 -21.92
N HIS A 163 8.97 14.65 -21.31
CA HIS A 163 9.40 13.46 -20.56
C HIS A 163 9.77 12.27 -21.46
N ALA A 164 9.46 12.32 -22.74
CA ALA A 164 9.97 11.36 -23.73
C ALA A 164 11.50 11.43 -23.92
N GLU A 165 12.12 12.58 -23.56
CA GLU A 165 13.56 12.80 -23.67
C GLU A 165 14.31 12.30 -22.40
N LEU A 166 13.61 11.91 -21.35
CA LEU A 166 14.22 11.42 -20.13
C LEU A 166 14.88 10.05 -20.35
N SER A 167 16.05 9.84 -19.77
CA SER A 167 16.72 8.52 -19.79
C SER A 167 15.94 7.42 -19.11
N THR A 168 14.83 7.75 -18.42
CA THR A 168 13.90 6.81 -17.80
C THR A 168 12.65 6.57 -18.62
N PHE A 169 12.55 7.15 -19.82
CA PHE A 169 11.44 6.87 -20.72
C PHE A 169 11.59 5.47 -21.33
N GLY A 170 10.59 4.63 -21.13
CA GLY A 170 10.57 3.26 -21.67
C GLY A 170 11.45 2.23 -20.98
N ILE A 171 12.17 2.59 -19.88
CA ILE A 171 13.09 1.63 -19.20
C ILE A 171 12.35 0.46 -18.52
N GLY A 172 11.05 0.51 -18.43
CA GLY A 172 10.19 -0.51 -17.84
C GLY A 172 9.04 -0.91 -18.77
N ALA A 173 9.26 -0.83 -20.09
CA ALA A 173 8.25 -1.16 -21.09
C ALA A 173 7.86 -2.64 -21.11
N ASP A 174 8.73 -3.50 -20.62
CA ASP A 174 8.55 -4.95 -20.44
C ASP A 174 7.61 -5.31 -19.28
N VAL A 175 7.28 -4.36 -18.41
CA VAL A 175 6.42 -4.55 -17.24
C VAL A 175 5.03 -3.99 -17.52
N SER A 176 3.98 -4.75 -17.21
CA SER A 176 2.60 -4.32 -17.41
C SER A 176 2.22 -3.17 -16.47
N GLU A 177 1.16 -2.43 -16.82
CA GLU A 177 0.62 -1.38 -15.95
C GLU A 177 0.19 -1.93 -14.58
N ALA A 178 -0.44 -3.10 -14.55
CA ALA A 178 -0.90 -3.73 -13.32
C ALA A 178 0.27 -4.09 -12.39
N GLU A 179 1.36 -4.61 -12.94
CA GLU A 179 2.58 -4.91 -12.20
C GLU A 179 3.24 -3.62 -11.69
N TRP A 180 3.34 -2.57 -12.50
CA TRP A 180 3.86 -1.27 -12.03
C TRP A 180 3.01 -0.69 -10.89
N ARG A 181 1.69 -0.82 -10.95
CA ARG A 181 0.80 -0.43 -9.85
C ARG A 181 1.10 -1.24 -8.58
N ALA A 182 1.37 -2.53 -8.70
CA ALA A 182 1.75 -3.39 -7.57
C ALA A 182 3.12 -3.01 -6.99
N VAL A 183 4.12 -2.73 -7.86
CA VAL A 183 5.44 -2.22 -7.43
C VAL A 183 5.30 -0.91 -6.66
N ILE A 184 4.49 0.03 -7.16
CA ILE A 184 4.27 1.32 -6.51
C ILE A 184 3.64 1.14 -5.13
N ARG A 185 2.58 0.30 -5.00
CA ARG A 185 1.96 0.02 -3.69
C ARG A 185 2.97 -0.52 -2.68
N GLN A 186 3.77 -1.51 -3.08
CA GLN A 186 4.77 -2.12 -2.22
C GLN A 186 5.90 -1.15 -1.86
N THR A 187 6.27 -0.27 -2.79
CA THR A 187 7.28 0.78 -2.55
C THR A 187 6.78 1.82 -1.55
N ILE A 188 5.48 2.16 -1.60
CA ILE A 188 4.82 3.01 -0.60
C ILE A 188 4.75 2.29 0.75
N ALA A 189 4.36 1.00 0.77
CA ALA A 189 4.28 0.19 1.98
C ALA A 189 5.64 0.07 2.69
N GLN A 190 6.74 0.01 1.91
CA GLN A 190 8.10 0.01 2.44
C GLN A 190 8.63 1.43 2.76
N LYS A 191 7.77 2.44 2.70
CA LYS A 191 8.10 3.84 3.01
C LYS A 191 9.21 4.46 2.15
N LEU A 192 9.49 3.89 0.97
CA LEU A 192 10.43 4.45 0.01
C LEU A 192 9.82 5.58 -0.81
N LEU A 193 8.50 5.53 -1.03
CA LEU A 193 7.68 6.58 -1.65
C LEU A 193 6.57 7.02 -0.71
N THR A 194 6.14 8.25 -0.88
CA THR A 194 4.91 8.78 -0.31
C THR A 194 4.08 9.48 -1.38
N VAL A 195 2.81 9.77 -1.08
CA VAL A 195 1.92 10.53 -1.97
C VAL A 195 1.72 11.90 -1.37
N ASP A 196 2.05 12.95 -2.12
CA ASP A 196 1.78 14.34 -1.76
C ASP A 196 0.39 14.75 -2.28
N PHE A 197 -0.38 15.40 -1.42
CA PHE A 197 -1.75 15.84 -1.72
C PHE A 197 -1.90 17.34 -1.86
N ASP A 198 -0.87 18.10 -1.52
CA ASP A 198 -0.92 19.57 -1.56
C ASP A 198 -0.93 20.13 -2.99
N SER A 199 -0.54 19.31 -3.99
CA SER A 199 -0.54 19.72 -5.39
C SER A 199 -1.38 18.83 -6.32
N VAL A 200 -0.89 17.66 -6.72
CA VAL A 200 -1.48 16.84 -7.80
C VAL A 200 -1.47 15.35 -7.46
N ARG A 201 -1.50 14.96 -6.20
CA ARG A 201 -1.33 13.57 -5.76
C ARG A 201 -0.04 12.96 -6.32
N SER A 202 1.04 13.74 -6.26
CA SER A 202 2.32 13.33 -6.83
C SER A 202 3.02 12.30 -5.95
N LEU A 203 3.79 11.43 -6.59
CA LEU A 203 4.69 10.53 -5.89
C LEU A 203 5.97 11.28 -5.50
N GLN A 204 6.36 11.15 -4.24
CA GLN A 204 7.57 11.76 -3.71
C GLN A 204 8.47 10.72 -3.06
N LEU A 205 9.78 10.92 -3.19
CA LEU A 205 10.78 10.08 -2.53
C LEU A 205 10.87 10.44 -1.04
N THR A 206 11.04 9.41 -0.23
CA THR A 206 11.42 9.59 1.17
C THR A 206 12.95 9.54 1.33
N VAL A 207 13.43 9.85 2.52
CA VAL A 207 14.86 9.69 2.84
C VAL A 207 15.34 8.25 2.73
N LEU A 208 14.45 7.27 2.89
CA LEU A 208 14.74 5.84 2.79
C LEU A 208 14.96 5.36 1.35
N ALA A 209 14.55 6.15 0.34
CA ALA A 209 14.77 5.80 -1.06
C ALA A 209 16.24 5.90 -1.48
N ARG A 210 17.03 6.74 -0.81
CA ARG A 210 18.42 7.03 -1.20
C ARG A 210 19.35 5.81 -1.19
N PRO A 211 19.36 4.96 -0.14
CA PRO A 211 20.18 3.74 -0.14
C PRO A 211 19.82 2.77 -1.28
N VAL A 212 18.53 2.67 -1.60
CA VAL A 212 18.07 1.81 -2.72
C VAL A 212 18.56 2.35 -4.06
N LEU A 213 18.43 3.67 -4.29
CA LEU A 213 18.92 4.31 -5.51
C LEU A 213 20.42 4.15 -5.71
N LYS A 214 21.18 4.12 -4.62
CA LYS A 214 22.64 3.90 -4.66
C LYS A 214 23.05 2.42 -4.77
N GLY A 215 22.11 1.48 -4.71
CA GLY A 215 22.39 0.04 -4.70
C GLY A 215 22.96 -0.48 -3.37
N GLU A 216 22.90 0.32 -2.31
CA GLU A 216 23.35 -0.03 -0.96
C GLU A 216 22.34 -0.94 -0.22
N GLN A 217 21.06 -0.90 -0.65
CA GLN A 217 19.96 -1.66 -0.07
C GLN A 217 19.17 -2.39 -1.14
N LYS A 218 18.95 -3.70 -0.92
CA LYS A 218 18.07 -4.52 -1.76
C LYS A 218 16.61 -4.42 -1.31
N VAL A 219 15.71 -4.57 -2.27
CA VAL A 219 14.26 -4.51 -2.06
C VAL A 219 13.63 -5.83 -2.50
N LYS A 220 12.90 -6.47 -1.60
CA LYS A 220 12.08 -7.64 -1.94
C LYS A 220 10.66 -7.18 -2.29
N LEU A 221 10.15 -7.69 -3.40
CA LEU A 221 8.77 -7.47 -3.84
C LEU A 221 8.02 -8.80 -3.89
N ARG A 222 6.74 -8.74 -3.52
CA ARG A 222 5.79 -9.83 -3.70
C ARG A 222 5.42 -9.93 -5.17
N ILE A 223 5.41 -11.15 -5.72
CA ILE A 223 4.85 -11.45 -7.05
C ILE A 223 3.35 -11.73 -6.88
N TYR A 224 2.52 -11.13 -7.72
CA TYR A 224 1.07 -11.34 -7.77
C TYR A 224 0.69 -12.27 -8.90
#